data_e76151a6204b29dcd02f2c3180e97e93
#
_entry.id   e76151a6204b29dcd02f2c3180e97e93
#
_cell.length_a   1.000
_cell.length_b   1.000
_cell.length_c   1.000
_cell.angle_alpha   90.00
_cell.angle_beta   90.00
_cell.angle_gamma   90.00
#
_symmetry.space_group_name_H-M   'P 1'
#
loop_
_entity.id
_entity.type
_entity.pdbx_description
1 polymer ?
#
loop_
_entity_poly.entity_id
_entity_poly.type
_entity_poly.pdbx_seq_one_letter_code
_entity_poly.pdbx_strand_id
1 'polypeptide(L)'
;MKRGKRLLALLLVLILSVSTVGCSKFAQQNQSASDTTSSKRITHEDVKKKVINEASEYLKKNYPDDNFTFVSAASPNWADNYYKVGFKTEKYNNQQVMVYGSSSDKKDEDGFTIYTYSDDYYQYYMKDDAEKYFYDLSKKYLGEDIVVKVTFAKSIGFTKSIKREKTFSQNLKDDSVTISLYIFSEKKQNEIKDDFELLLNCLINNKIYISVSYLCIDHLFYIENKDINYIINNFDRYNIEMNDYSTYKGIIKEY
;
A
#
# COMPACT_ATOMS: atom_id res chain seq x y z
N MET A 1 -15.53 -51.64 -6.51
CA MET A 1 -14.71 -50.56 -6.00
C MET A 1 -13.46 -50.98 -5.20
N LYS A 2 -12.85 -52.13 -5.41
CA LYS A 2 -11.66 -52.60 -4.65
C LYS A 2 -10.36 -52.69 -5.46
N ARG A 3 -10.40 -52.46 -6.79
CA ARG A 3 -9.20 -52.55 -7.67
C ARG A 3 -8.42 -51.21 -7.81
N GLY A 4 -9.06 -50.04 -7.67
CA GLY A 4 -8.39 -48.74 -7.80
C GLY A 4 -7.46 -48.35 -6.65
N LYS A 5 -7.74 -48.82 -5.42
CA LYS A 5 -6.92 -48.51 -4.25
C LYS A 5 -5.57 -49.25 -4.20
N ARG A 6 -5.47 -50.41 -4.88
CA ARG A 6 -4.21 -51.16 -4.95
C ARG A 6 -3.22 -50.62 -5.99
N LEU A 7 -3.74 -50.01 -7.05
CA LEU A 7 -2.90 -49.37 -8.07
C LEU A 7 -2.24 -48.08 -7.55
N LEU A 8 -2.96 -47.31 -6.73
CA LEU A 8 -2.46 -46.07 -6.14
C LEU A 8 -1.34 -46.32 -5.11
N ALA A 9 -1.45 -47.42 -4.35
CA ALA A 9 -0.44 -47.81 -3.37
C ALA A 9 0.86 -48.29 -4.04
N LEU A 10 0.77 -48.94 -5.20
CA LEU A 10 1.93 -49.42 -5.97
C LEU A 10 2.69 -48.26 -6.66
N LEU A 11 1.97 -47.20 -7.09
CA LEU A 11 2.57 -46.01 -7.67
C LEU A 11 3.34 -45.17 -6.64
N LEU A 12 2.85 -45.10 -5.40
CA LEU A 12 3.51 -44.36 -4.30
C LEU A 12 4.80 -45.04 -3.82
N VAL A 13 4.91 -46.37 -3.89
CA VAL A 13 6.12 -47.14 -3.53
C VAL A 13 7.20 -47.00 -4.59
N LEU A 14 6.85 -46.79 -5.87
CA LEU A 14 7.81 -46.63 -6.96
C LEU A 14 8.49 -45.26 -6.96
N ILE A 15 7.85 -44.22 -6.39
CA ILE A 15 8.41 -42.84 -6.32
C ILE A 15 9.42 -42.72 -5.17
N LEU A 16 9.37 -43.56 -4.17
CA LEU A 16 10.24 -43.50 -2.99
C LEU A 16 11.57 -44.26 -3.15
N SER A 17 11.77 -45.00 -4.25
CA SER A 17 12.97 -45.83 -4.46
C SER A 17 14.05 -45.25 -5.36
N VAL A 18 13.92 -43.99 -5.84
CA VAL A 18 14.90 -43.37 -6.77
C VAL A 18 15.81 -42.33 -6.13
N SER A 19 15.72 -42.10 -4.82
CA SER A 19 16.45 -40.99 -4.15
C SER A 19 17.71 -41.38 -3.36
N THR A 20 18.30 -42.57 -3.57
CA THR A 20 19.50 -42.97 -2.82
C THR A 20 20.62 -43.57 -3.66
N VAL A 21 21.00 -42.93 -4.78
CA VAL A 21 22.30 -43.20 -5.41
C VAL A 21 22.84 -41.93 -6.03
N GLY A 22 23.84 -41.32 -5.39
CA GLY A 22 24.51 -40.15 -5.99
C GLY A 22 25.43 -39.39 -5.05
N CYS A 23 26.07 -40.04 -4.09
CA CYS A 23 27.25 -39.48 -3.43
C CYS A 23 28.44 -40.37 -3.73
N SER A 24 29.32 -40.00 -4.64
CA SER A 24 30.78 -40.18 -4.44
C SER A 24 31.57 -39.79 -5.68
N LYS A 25 32.68 -39.08 -5.41
CA LYS A 25 33.88 -38.91 -6.21
C LYS A 25 33.86 -37.84 -7.30
N PHE A 26 34.11 -36.61 -6.89
CA PHE A 26 35.08 -35.79 -7.60
C PHE A 26 36.03 -35.17 -6.56
N ALA A 27 37.13 -35.88 -6.33
CA ALA A 27 38.27 -35.38 -5.59
C ALA A 27 39.46 -35.31 -6.53
N GLN A 28 40.15 -34.20 -6.45
CA GLN A 28 41.54 -33.96 -6.89
C GLN A 28 41.82 -33.91 -8.39
N GLN A 29 41.95 -32.68 -8.88
CA GLN A 29 43.19 -32.30 -9.62
C GLN A 29 43.29 -30.77 -9.74
N ASN A 30 44.53 -30.32 -9.48
CA ASN A 30 45.16 -29.06 -9.81
C ASN A 30 45.02 -27.88 -8.86
N GLN A 31 45.95 -27.83 -7.92
CA GLN A 31 46.54 -26.60 -7.40
C GLN A 31 47.16 -25.82 -8.56
N SER A 32 46.56 -24.72 -8.91
CA SER A 32 47.21 -23.58 -9.53
C SER A 32 46.95 -22.39 -8.63
N ALA A 33 48.03 -21.87 -8.07
CA ALA A 33 48.01 -20.62 -7.34
C ALA A 33 47.54 -19.52 -8.29
N SER A 34 46.37 -18.98 -8.03
CA SER A 34 45.94 -17.71 -8.59
C SER A 34 45.35 -16.90 -7.46
N ASP A 35 45.78 -15.68 -7.32
CA ASP A 35 45.36 -14.65 -6.41
C ASP A 35 43.83 -14.67 -6.16
N THR A 36 43.41 -15.24 -5.06
CA THR A 36 42.04 -15.18 -4.61
C THR A 36 41.87 -13.89 -3.82
N THR A 37 41.56 -12.81 -4.51
CA THR A 37 40.71 -11.77 -3.92
C THR A 37 39.43 -12.46 -3.55
N SER A 38 39.30 -12.83 -2.28
CA SER A 38 38.09 -13.47 -1.77
C SER A 38 36.97 -12.45 -1.82
N SER A 39 36.23 -12.44 -2.92
CA SER A 39 34.98 -11.66 -2.98
C SER A 39 34.08 -12.18 -1.87
N LYS A 40 33.92 -11.38 -0.84
CA LYS A 40 33.05 -11.70 0.31
C LYS A 40 31.67 -12.06 -0.22
N ARG A 41 31.22 -13.29 -0.01
CA ARG A 41 29.91 -13.75 -0.45
C ARG A 41 28.84 -12.93 0.26
N ILE A 42 28.06 -12.14 -0.51
CA ILE A 42 26.93 -11.37 0.01
C ILE A 42 25.88 -12.34 0.53
N THR A 43 25.53 -12.21 1.81
CA THR A 43 24.48 -13.02 2.45
C THR A 43 23.12 -12.32 2.37
N HIS A 44 22.04 -13.07 2.59
CA HIS A 44 20.70 -12.51 2.68
C HIS A 44 20.59 -11.47 3.80
N GLU A 45 21.29 -11.67 4.92
CA GLU A 45 21.31 -10.74 6.03
C GLU A 45 22.04 -9.43 5.69
N ASP A 46 23.10 -9.50 4.89
CA ASP A 46 23.80 -8.30 4.41
C ASP A 46 22.88 -7.47 3.51
N VAL A 47 22.13 -8.12 2.62
CA VAL A 47 21.14 -7.45 1.77
C VAL A 47 20.05 -6.80 2.61
N LYS A 48 19.50 -7.50 3.57
CA LYS A 48 18.44 -6.98 4.46
C LYS A 48 18.91 -5.77 5.25
N LYS A 49 20.12 -5.80 5.83
CA LYS A 49 20.70 -4.65 6.53
C LYS A 49 20.87 -3.44 5.62
N LYS A 50 21.38 -3.66 4.41
CA LYS A 50 21.54 -2.60 3.42
C LYS A 50 20.20 -1.95 3.09
N VAL A 51 19.17 -2.75 2.79
CA VAL A 51 17.82 -2.24 2.47
C VAL A 51 17.23 -1.44 3.63
N ILE A 52 17.40 -1.87 4.88
CA ILE A 52 16.93 -1.13 6.05
C ILE A 52 17.62 0.24 6.16
N ASN A 53 18.93 0.28 5.97
CA ASN A 53 19.72 1.52 6.03
C ASN A 53 19.30 2.47 4.90
N GLU A 54 19.22 1.99 3.66
CA GLU A 54 18.83 2.80 2.51
C GLU A 54 17.38 3.32 2.64
N ALA A 55 16.45 2.51 3.18
CA ALA A 55 15.08 2.94 3.48
C ALA A 55 15.04 4.06 4.56
N SER A 56 15.90 3.95 5.58
CA SER A 56 16.04 5.00 6.59
C SER A 56 16.58 6.30 6.00
N GLU A 57 17.62 6.22 5.17
CA GLU A 57 18.19 7.37 4.47
C GLU A 57 17.20 8.00 3.50
N TYR A 58 16.43 7.16 2.80
CA TYR A 58 15.36 7.61 1.92
C TYR A 58 14.34 8.47 2.67
N LEU A 59 13.85 8.02 3.84
CA LEU A 59 12.91 8.79 4.65
C LEU A 59 13.53 10.09 5.15
N LYS A 60 14.75 10.07 5.68
CA LYS A 60 15.45 11.27 6.15
C LYS A 60 15.63 12.31 5.05
N LYS A 61 15.97 11.84 3.84
CA LYS A 61 16.16 12.72 2.68
C LYS A 61 14.85 13.36 2.23
N ASN A 62 13.77 12.60 2.19
CA ASN A 62 12.49 13.08 1.68
C ASN A 62 11.66 13.82 2.74
N TYR A 63 11.87 13.51 4.03
CA TYR A 63 11.12 14.07 5.15
C TYR A 63 12.05 14.52 6.29
N PRO A 64 12.90 15.53 6.05
CA PRO A 64 13.93 15.96 7.01
C PRO A 64 13.37 16.57 8.30
N ASP A 65 12.08 16.96 8.31
CA ASP A 65 11.41 17.56 9.46
C ASP A 65 10.74 16.53 10.39
N ASP A 66 10.97 15.23 10.15
CA ASP A 66 10.42 14.17 10.99
C ASP A 66 11.50 13.15 11.38
N ASN A 67 11.26 12.46 12.48
CA ASN A 67 12.11 11.38 12.98
C ASN A 67 11.42 10.04 12.78
N PHE A 68 12.20 9.07 12.31
CA PHE A 68 11.71 7.75 12.01
C PHE A 68 12.44 6.70 12.83
N THR A 69 11.68 5.89 13.57
CA THR A 69 12.21 4.75 14.33
C THR A 69 11.89 3.45 13.62
N PHE A 70 12.90 2.66 13.30
CA PHE A 70 12.75 1.33 12.69
C PHE A 70 11.90 0.40 13.56
N VAL A 71 11.00 -0.35 12.93
CA VAL A 71 10.11 -1.31 13.60
C VAL A 71 10.32 -2.72 13.07
N SER A 72 10.30 -2.89 11.75
CA SER A 72 10.30 -4.22 11.13
C SER A 72 10.81 -4.20 9.71
N ALA A 73 11.28 -5.35 9.23
CA ALA A 73 11.57 -5.54 7.81
C ALA A 73 11.15 -6.94 7.38
N ALA A 74 10.43 -7.01 6.26
CA ALA A 74 10.06 -8.25 5.58
C ALA A 74 10.72 -8.29 4.20
N SER A 75 11.32 -9.44 3.89
CA SER A 75 11.92 -9.73 2.58
C SER A 75 10.85 -10.00 1.52
N PRO A 76 11.18 -9.86 0.23
CA PRO A 76 10.33 -10.27 -0.87
C PRO A 76 9.88 -11.74 -0.71
N ASN A 77 8.66 -12.02 -1.14
CA ASN A 77 8.11 -13.36 -1.17
C ASN A 77 7.38 -13.60 -2.50
N TRP A 78 6.73 -14.75 -2.68
CA TRP A 78 6.05 -15.10 -3.93
C TRP A 78 4.88 -14.16 -4.30
N ALA A 79 4.26 -13.52 -3.30
CA ALA A 79 3.14 -12.60 -3.50
C ALA A 79 3.62 -11.13 -3.67
N ASP A 80 4.70 -10.78 -2.97
CA ASP A 80 5.23 -9.42 -2.90
C ASP A 80 6.70 -9.41 -3.33
N ASN A 81 6.97 -8.97 -4.55
CA ASN A 81 8.34 -8.93 -5.11
C ASN A 81 9.13 -7.68 -4.68
N TYR A 82 9.00 -7.25 -3.43
CA TYR A 82 9.68 -6.08 -2.86
C TYR A 82 9.88 -6.25 -1.36
N TYR A 83 10.87 -5.52 -0.83
CA TYR A 83 11.05 -5.39 0.61
C TYR A 83 10.01 -4.46 1.22
N LYS A 84 9.55 -4.78 2.42
CA LYS A 84 8.70 -3.93 3.26
C LYS A 84 9.47 -3.55 4.51
N VAL A 85 9.75 -2.26 4.71
CA VAL A 85 10.47 -1.78 5.88
C VAL A 85 9.56 -0.82 6.63
N GLY A 86 9.20 -1.20 7.86
CA GLY A 86 8.31 -0.44 8.72
C GLY A 86 9.07 0.50 9.64
N PHE A 87 8.62 1.73 9.73
CA PHE A 87 9.10 2.76 10.65
C PHE A 87 7.92 3.35 11.42
N LYS A 88 8.20 3.97 12.57
CA LYS A 88 7.26 4.86 13.26
C LYS A 88 7.69 6.30 13.04
N THR A 89 6.72 7.18 12.80
CA THR A 89 6.92 8.62 12.67
C THR A 89 6.59 9.32 13.98
N GLU A 90 7.49 10.16 14.51
CA GLU A 90 7.24 10.94 15.73
C GLU A 90 6.20 12.03 15.49
N LYS A 91 6.26 12.69 14.33
CA LYS A 91 5.39 13.81 13.96
C LYS A 91 3.90 13.44 13.94
N TYR A 92 3.56 12.20 13.60
CA TYR A 92 2.19 11.72 13.50
C TYR A 92 1.89 10.63 14.54
N ASN A 93 2.13 10.93 15.82
CA ASN A 93 1.75 10.10 16.98
C ASN A 93 2.21 8.64 16.87
N ASN A 94 3.44 8.41 16.44
CA ASN A 94 4.02 7.08 16.26
C ASN A 94 3.25 6.16 15.28
N GLN A 95 2.52 6.75 14.33
CA GLN A 95 1.90 5.98 13.25
C GLN A 95 2.95 5.23 12.44
N GLN A 96 2.58 4.08 11.90
CA GLN A 96 3.48 3.25 11.13
C GLN A 96 3.55 3.71 9.68
N VAL A 97 4.77 3.96 9.21
CA VAL A 97 5.10 4.25 7.81
C VAL A 97 5.75 3.01 7.20
N MET A 98 5.31 2.61 6.03
CA MET A 98 5.92 1.53 5.26
C MET A 98 6.73 2.09 4.11
N VAL A 99 7.98 1.65 4.02
CA VAL A 99 8.85 1.90 2.87
C VAL A 99 8.96 0.61 2.06
N TYR A 100 8.76 0.72 0.77
CA TYR A 100 8.78 -0.38 -0.18
C TYR A 100 10.04 -0.30 -1.04
N GLY A 101 10.90 -1.33 -0.98
CA GLY A 101 12.13 -1.42 -1.76
C GLY A 101 11.98 -2.39 -2.92
N SER A 102 11.84 -1.87 -4.13
CA SER A 102 11.74 -2.68 -5.35
C SER A 102 13.12 -2.87 -5.97
N SER A 103 13.49 -4.12 -6.27
CA SER A 103 14.76 -4.44 -6.90
C SER A 103 14.82 -3.97 -8.36
N SER A 104 15.98 -3.48 -8.78
CA SER A 104 16.32 -3.29 -10.18
C SER A 104 17.22 -4.44 -10.67
N ASP A 105 17.38 -4.56 -11.98
CA ASP A 105 18.33 -5.51 -12.60
C ASP A 105 19.80 -5.06 -12.45
N LYS A 106 20.04 -3.91 -11.85
CA LYS A 106 21.37 -3.32 -11.68
C LYS A 106 21.98 -3.69 -10.34
N LYS A 107 23.31 -3.77 -10.32
CA LYS A 107 24.10 -3.94 -9.10
C LYS A 107 25.00 -2.72 -8.89
N ASP A 108 25.32 -2.45 -7.62
CA ASP A 108 26.32 -1.45 -7.26
C ASP A 108 27.76 -2.03 -7.38
N GLU A 109 28.75 -1.20 -7.04
CA GLU A 109 30.17 -1.55 -7.11
C GLU A 109 30.55 -2.70 -6.17
N ASP A 110 29.81 -2.88 -5.07
CA ASP A 110 30.00 -3.95 -4.11
C ASP A 110 29.24 -5.24 -4.50
N GLY A 111 28.50 -5.22 -5.60
CA GLY A 111 27.73 -6.36 -6.13
C GLY A 111 26.35 -6.53 -5.53
N PHE A 112 25.87 -5.61 -4.67
CA PHE A 112 24.49 -5.61 -4.18
C PHE A 112 23.52 -5.13 -5.26
N THR A 113 22.31 -5.67 -5.23
CA THR A 113 21.19 -5.17 -6.03
C THR A 113 20.87 -3.72 -5.64
N ILE A 114 20.65 -2.87 -6.65
CA ILE A 114 20.17 -1.49 -6.43
C ILE A 114 18.64 -1.54 -6.27
N TYR A 115 18.14 -0.83 -5.25
CA TYR A 115 16.72 -0.73 -4.96
C TYR A 115 16.21 0.69 -5.25
N THR A 116 14.96 0.76 -5.69
CA THR A 116 14.18 2.00 -5.73
C THR A 116 13.18 1.98 -4.59
N TYR A 117 13.05 3.12 -3.91
CA TYR A 117 12.21 3.21 -2.71
C TYR A 117 10.98 4.08 -2.95
N SER A 118 9.89 3.67 -2.32
CA SER A 118 8.65 4.41 -2.20
C SER A 118 8.08 4.21 -0.80
N ASP A 119 7.15 5.07 -0.38
CA ASP A 119 6.57 5.02 0.95
C ASP A 119 5.08 5.37 0.94
N ASP A 120 4.43 5.18 2.09
CA ASP A 120 3.06 5.57 2.33
C ASP A 120 2.92 6.75 3.31
N TYR A 121 4.00 7.50 3.59
CA TYR A 121 4.01 8.60 4.52
C TYR A 121 3.10 9.76 4.10
N TYR A 122 2.91 9.96 2.79
CA TYR A 122 2.04 11.01 2.25
C TYR A 122 0.61 10.96 2.80
N GLN A 123 0.12 9.80 3.16
CA GLN A 123 -1.21 9.63 3.74
C GLN A 123 -1.40 10.43 5.04
N TYR A 124 -0.32 10.78 5.71
CA TYR A 124 -0.37 11.53 6.96
C TYR A 124 -0.33 13.04 6.70
N TYR A 125 0.61 13.52 5.93
CA TYR A 125 0.76 14.97 5.73
C TYR A 125 -0.22 15.58 4.71
N MET A 126 -0.84 14.77 3.85
CA MET A 126 -1.85 15.23 2.89
C MET A 126 -3.29 15.03 3.36
N LYS A 127 -3.50 14.36 4.49
CA LYS A 127 -4.85 13.97 4.92
C LYS A 127 -5.75 15.18 5.12
N ASP A 128 -5.31 16.15 5.89
CA ASP A 128 -6.11 17.34 6.23
C ASP A 128 -6.41 18.18 4.97
N ASP A 129 -5.42 18.36 4.10
CA ASP A 129 -5.61 19.06 2.82
C ASP A 129 -6.59 18.33 1.91
N ALA A 130 -6.55 16.99 1.89
CA ALA A 130 -7.46 16.16 1.11
C ALA A 130 -8.88 16.24 1.66
N GLU A 131 -9.08 16.07 2.96
CA GLU A 131 -10.38 16.16 3.62
C GLU A 131 -10.98 17.56 3.40
N LYS A 132 -10.19 18.61 3.57
CA LYS A 132 -10.62 19.99 3.29
C LYS A 132 -11.00 20.19 1.82
N TYR A 133 -10.19 19.72 0.88
CA TYR A 133 -10.47 19.85 -0.55
C TYR A 133 -11.80 19.19 -0.93
N PHE A 134 -12.02 17.97 -0.49
CA PHE A 134 -13.26 17.26 -0.78
C PHE A 134 -14.46 17.79 0.01
N TYR A 135 -14.25 18.30 1.23
CA TYR A 135 -15.31 19.01 1.94
C TYR A 135 -15.75 20.26 1.17
N ASP A 136 -14.79 21.12 0.77
CA ASP A 136 -15.08 22.34 0.01
C ASP A 136 -15.74 22.07 -1.36
N LEU A 137 -15.46 20.91 -1.95
CA LEU A 137 -16.13 20.46 -3.17
C LEU A 137 -17.54 19.92 -2.88
N SER A 138 -17.67 19.01 -1.93
CA SER A 138 -18.93 18.32 -1.62
C SER A 138 -20.00 19.25 -1.08
N LYS A 139 -19.64 20.22 -0.21
CA LYS A 139 -20.59 21.18 0.37
C LYS A 139 -21.32 22.04 -0.65
N LYS A 140 -20.77 22.23 -1.84
CA LYS A 140 -21.43 22.98 -2.95
C LYS A 140 -22.69 22.29 -3.45
N TYR A 141 -22.79 20.98 -3.27
CA TYR A 141 -23.88 20.14 -3.73
C TYR A 141 -24.74 19.63 -2.57
N LEU A 142 -24.10 19.20 -1.48
CA LEU A 142 -24.76 18.50 -0.38
C LEU A 142 -25.08 19.40 0.83
N GLY A 143 -24.58 20.65 0.83
CA GLY A 143 -24.70 21.56 1.96
C GLY A 143 -23.57 21.41 2.98
N GLU A 144 -23.65 22.15 4.09
CA GLU A 144 -22.58 22.22 5.09
C GLU A 144 -22.68 21.08 6.14
N ASP A 145 -23.86 20.46 6.28
CA ASP A 145 -24.13 19.41 7.27
C ASP A 145 -23.58 18.05 6.79
N ILE A 146 -22.26 18.01 6.54
CA ILE A 146 -21.53 16.81 6.12
C ILE A 146 -20.18 16.71 6.85
N VAL A 147 -19.72 15.49 7.06
CA VAL A 147 -18.34 15.20 7.47
C VAL A 147 -17.65 14.43 6.35
N VAL A 148 -16.48 14.88 5.97
CA VAL A 148 -15.68 14.26 4.91
C VAL A 148 -14.43 13.62 5.52
N LYS A 149 -14.20 12.37 5.16
CA LYS A 149 -13.00 11.62 5.51
C LYS A 149 -12.39 11.01 4.27
N VAL A 150 -11.06 10.87 4.25
CA VAL A 150 -10.36 10.21 3.16
C VAL A 150 -9.45 9.09 3.68
N THR A 151 -9.31 8.05 2.87
CA THR A 151 -8.22 7.10 2.99
C THR A 151 -7.41 7.10 1.72
N PHE A 152 -6.11 6.91 1.88
CA PHE A 152 -5.19 6.75 0.76
C PHE A 152 -4.94 5.26 0.56
N ALA A 153 -5.12 4.79 -0.67
CA ALA A 153 -4.75 3.41 -0.97
C ALA A 153 -3.23 3.27 -0.81
N LYS A 154 -2.81 2.22 -0.12
CA LYS A 154 -1.42 1.82 -0.05
C LYS A 154 -1.03 1.25 -1.41
N SER A 155 -0.74 2.11 -2.36
CA SER A 155 -0.36 1.68 -3.71
C SER A 155 1.06 1.15 -3.69
N ILE A 156 1.16 -0.14 -3.61
CA ILE A 156 2.39 -0.89 -3.74
C ILE A 156 2.88 -0.75 -5.19
N GLY A 157 4.00 -0.08 -5.37
CA GLY A 157 4.72 -0.05 -6.64
C GLY A 157 4.21 0.92 -7.71
N PHE A 158 3.23 1.76 -7.46
CA PHE A 158 2.78 2.80 -8.39
C PHE A 158 3.25 4.18 -7.95
N THR A 159 4.54 4.36 -7.89
CA THR A 159 5.07 5.65 -7.53
C THR A 159 5.50 6.43 -8.75
N LYS A 160 4.58 7.11 -9.33
CA LYS A 160 4.88 8.51 -9.62
C LYS A 160 5.00 9.15 -8.25
N SER A 161 6.20 9.43 -7.79
CA SER A 161 6.46 9.98 -6.47
C SER A 161 5.56 11.18 -6.23
N ILE A 162 4.75 11.08 -5.17
CA ILE A 162 3.98 12.23 -4.69
C ILE A 162 4.99 13.32 -4.39
N LYS A 163 4.85 14.45 -5.08
CA LYS A 163 5.79 15.54 -4.95
C LYS A 163 5.34 16.41 -3.79
N ARG A 164 6.16 16.48 -2.76
CA ARG A 164 5.88 17.23 -1.53
C ARG A 164 5.68 18.74 -1.79
N GLU A 165 6.38 19.27 -2.79
CA GLU A 165 6.26 20.68 -3.21
C GLU A 165 4.94 21.00 -3.92
N LYS A 166 4.16 19.98 -4.29
CA LYS A 166 2.85 20.14 -4.92
C LYS A 166 1.73 20.10 -3.90
N THR A 167 0.71 20.89 -4.13
CA THR A 167 -0.54 20.82 -3.35
C THR A 167 -1.23 19.48 -3.57
N PHE A 168 -2.13 19.13 -2.66
CA PHE A 168 -2.96 17.92 -2.80
C PHE A 168 -3.68 17.90 -4.16
N SER A 169 -4.32 18.99 -4.57
CA SER A 169 -5.05 19.08 -5.85
C SER A 169 -4.16 18.92 -7.08
N GLN A 170 -2.89 19.33 -7.01
CA GLN A 170 -1.92 19.10 -8.08
C GLN A 170 -1.49 17.65 -8.17
N ASN A 171 -1.22 17.01 -7.02
CA ASN A 171 -0.91 15.58 -6.97
C ASN A 171 -2.08 14.70 -7.42
N LEU A 172 -3.30 15.09 -7.07
CA LEU A 172 -4.53 14.39 -7.49
C LEU A 172 -4.69 14.39 -9.02
N LYS A 173 -4.41 15.50 -9.69
CA LYS A 173 -4.47 15.63 -11.16
C LYS A 173 -3.39 14.84 -11.89
N ASP A 174 -2.28 14.57 -11.23
CA ASP A 174 -1.18 13.81 -11.82
C ASP A 174 -1.37 12.28 -11.72
N ASP A 175 -2.56 11.79 -11.32
CA ASP A 175 -2.86 10.38 -11.03
C ASP A 175 -1.87 9.71 -10.06
N SER A 176 -1.22 10.52 -9.23
CA SER A 176 -0.20 10.02 -8.30
C SER A 176 -0.79 9.55 -6.96
N VAL A 177 -2.10 9.77 -6.75
CA VAL A 177 -2.79 9.47 -5.49
C VAL A 177 -4.06 8.68 -5.77
N THR A 178 -4.18 7.51 -5.15
CA THR A 178 -5.44 6.75 -5.14
C THR A 178 -6.14 6.97 -3.80
N ILE A 179 -7.40 7.40 -3.85
CA ILE A 179 -8.17 7.81 -2.68
C ILE A 179 -9.51 7.10 -2.65
N SER A 180 -9.96 6.76 -1.45
CA SER A 180 -11.36 6.51 -1.15
C SER A 180 -11.92 7.68 -0.33
N LEU A 181 -12.99 8.27 -0.83
CA LEU A 181 -13.69 9.39 -0.24
C LEU A 181 -14.92 8.87 0.51
N TYR A 182 -15.06 9.27 1.76
CA TYR A 182 -16.20 8.96 2.62
C TYR A 182 -16.92 10.24 2.98
N ILE A 183 -18.20 10.34 2.62
CA ILE A 183 -19.05 11.48 2.93
C ILE A 183 -20.15 11.02 3.87
N PHE A 184 -20.14 11.55 5.08
CA PHE A 184 -21.14 11.28 6.11
C PHE A 184 -22.15 12.42 6.16
N SER A 185 -23.43 12.06 6.29
CA SER A 185 -24.54 13.01 6.44
C SER A 185 -25.65 12.40 7.28
N GLU A 186 -26.49 13.22 7.90
CA GLU A 186 -27.73 12.80 8.57
C GLU A 186 -28.89 12.63 7.56
N LYS A 187 -28.73 13.09 6.32
CA LYS A 187 -29.72 12.94 5.25
C LYS A 187 -29.67 11.56 4.63
N LYS A 188 -30.82 10.98 4.34
CA LYS A 188 -30.89 9.71 3.62
C LYS A 188 -30.54 9.90 2.15
N GLN A 189 -30.05 8.84 1.52
CA GLN A 189 -29.61 8.87 0.12
C GLN A 189 -30.72 9.35 -0.84
N ASN A 190 -31.97 8.93 -0.62
CA ASN A 190 -33.09 9.34 -1.47
C ASN A 190 -33.41 10.85 -1.39
N GLU A 191 -33.00 11.53 -0.32
CA GLU A 191 -33.18 12.97 -0.13
C GLU A 191 -32.14 13.81 -0.88
N ILE A 192 -30.99 13.21 -1.18
CA ILE A 192 -29.83 13.91 -1.79
C ILE A 192 -29.39 13.32 -3.13
N LYS A 193 -30.15 12.40 -3.68
CA LYS A 193 -29.75 11.62 -4.87
C LYS A 193 -29.28 12.50 -6.03
N ASP A 194 -30.09 13.49 -6.40
CA ASP A 194 -29.81 14.37 -7.53
C ASP A 194 -28.56 15.24 -7.26
N ASP A 195 -28.43 15.77 -6.05
CA ASP A 195 -27.27 16.57 -5.62
C ASP A 195 -26.00 15.73 -5.57
N PHE A 196 -26.11 14.48 -5.13
CA PHE A 196 -25.00 13.56 -5.09
C PHE A 196 -24.55 13.13 -6.50
N GLU A 197 -25.47 12.91 -7.43
CA GLU A 197 -25.15 12.67 -8.84
C GLU A 197 -24.43 13.88 -9.46
N LEU A 198 -24.81 15.12 -9.11
CA LEU A 198 -24.10 16.32 -9.56
C LEU A 198 -22.68 16.37 -9.04
N LEU A 199 -22.44 15.97 -7.79
CA LEU A 199 -21.09 15.85 -7.20
C LEU A 199 -20.26 14.81 -7.96
N LEU A 200 -20.79 13.61 -8.21
CA LEU A 200 -20.10 12.56 -8.96
C LEU A 200 -19.74 13.01 -10.37
N ASN A 201 -20.66 13.67 -11.07
CA ASN A 201 -20.42 14.24 -12.39
C ASN A 201 -19.35 15.34 -12.34
N CYS A 202 -19.32 16.16 -11.29
CA CYS A 202 -18.27 17.15 -11.09
C CYS A 202 -16.89 16.50 -10.94
N LEU A 203 -16.78 15.41 -10.16
CA LEU A 203 -15.53 14.65 -10.03
C LEU A 203 -15.06 14.12 -11.40
N ILE A 204 -15.95 13.51 -12.18
CA ILE A 204 -15.64 12.99 -13.51
C ILE A 204 -15.17 14.10 -14.45
N ASN A 205 -15.89 15.22 -14.51
CA ASN A 205 -15.57 16.36 -15.38
C ASN A 205 -14.20 16.97 -15.05
N ASN A 206 -13.79 16.90 -13.77
CA ASN A 206 -12.48 17.32 -13.31
C ASN A 206 -11.41 16.20 -13.42
N LYS A 207 -11.74 15.05 -14.02
CA LYS A 207 -10.87 13.87 -14.18
C LYS A 207 -10.37 13.32 -12.84
N ILE A 208 -11.19 13.42 -11.80
CA ILE A 208 -10.92 12.86 -10.47
C ILE A 208 -11.58 11.49 -10.39
N TYR A 209 -10.78 10.43 -10.46
CA TYR A 209 -11.25 9.04 -10.50
C TYR A 209 -10.97 8.35 -9.18
N ILE A 210 -11.99 8.31 -8.33
CA ILE A 210 -11.89 7.81 -6.95
C ILE A 210 -13.08 6.92 -6.59
N SER A 211 -12.92 6.14 -5.53
CA SER A 211 -14.06 5.50 -4.85
C SER A 211 -14.72 6.53 -3.95
N VAL A 212 -16.05 6.58 -3.96
CA VAL A 212 -16.85 7.48 -3.13
C VAL A 212 -17.88 6.66 -2.39
N SER A 213 -17.84 6.70 -1.06
CA SER A 213 -18.86 6.11 -0.19
C SER A 213 -19.68 7.23 0.44
N TYR A 214 -21.00 7.19 0.24
CA TYR A 214 -21.93 8.01 0.97
C TYR A 214 -22.50 7.23 2.15
N LEU A 215 -22.43 7.82 3.33
CA LEU A 215 -22.79 7.17 4.58
C LEU A 215 -23.82 8.02 5.33
N CYS A 216 -25.05 7.48 5.47
CA CYS A 216 -26.08 8.08 6.31
C CYS A 216 -25.87 7.63 7.76
N ILE A 217 -25.88 8.57 8.69
CA ILE A 217 -25.65 8.34 10.11
C ILE A 217 -26.61 9.18 10.95
N ASP A 218 -27.06 8.67 12.08
CA ASP A 218 -28.03 9.38 12.92
C ASP A 218 -27.52 10.73 13.47
N HIS A 219 -26.20 10.80 13.81
CA HIS A 219 -25.62 12.02 14.36
C HIS A 219 -24.15 12.21 13.95
N LEU A 220 -23.86 13.23 13.15
CA LEU A 220 -22.54 13.55 12.64
C LEU A 220 -21.49 13.78 13.74
N PHE A 221 -21.87 14.38 14.87
CA PHE A 221 -20.93 14.69 15.96
C PHE A 221 -20.20 13.46 16.51
N TYR A 222 -20.78 12.24 16.35
CA TYR A 222 -20.12 11.00 16.79
C TYR A 222 -18.86 10.67 16.01
N ILE A 223 -18.72 11.19 14.79
CA ILE A 223 -17.63 10.84 13.88
C ILE A 223 -16.71 12.02 13.52
N GLU A 224 -17.10 13.26 13.81
CA GLU A 224 -16.35 14.46 13.44
C GLU A 224 -14.86 14.37 13.78
N ASN A 225 -14.54 13.96 15.01
CA ASN A 225 -13.19 13.88 15.54
C ASN A 225 -12.63 12.45 15.56
N LYS A 226 -13.24 11.51 14.81
CA LYS A 226 -12.77 10.13 14.74
C LYS A 226 -11.94 9.88 13.48
N ASP A 227 -10.96 9.01 13.62
CA ASP A 227 -10.24 8.47 12.46
C ASP A 227 -11.15 7.56 11.64
N ILE A 228 -11.03 7.62 10.31
CA ILE A 228 -11.89 6.83 9.40
C ILE A 228 -11.75 5.33 9.63
N ASN A 229 -10.54 4.83 9.90
CA ASN A 229 -10.35 3.41 10.17
C ASN A 229 -11.05 2.98 11.47
N TYR A 230 -11.12 3.87 12.47
CA TYR A 230 -11.90 3.62 13.69
C TYR A 230 -13.39 3.52 13.37
N ILE A 231 -13.92 4.41 12.52
CA ILE A 231 -15.32 4.41 12.12
C ILE A 231 -15.64 3.12 11.35
N ILE A 232 -14.86 2.78 10.33
CA ILE A 232 -15.05 1.57 9.50
C ILE A 232 -15.05 0.29 10.35
N ASN A 233 -14.16 0.19 11.32
CA ASN A 233 -14.08 -0.97 12.21
C ASN A 233 -15.18 -1.03 13.29
N ASN A 234 -16.03 -0.02 13.37
CA ASN A 234 -17.09 0.08 14.35
C ASN A 234 -18.44 0.49 13.74
N PHE A 235 -18.68 0.22 12.46
CA PHE A 235 -19.91 0.60 11.75
C PHE A 235 -21.19 0.21 12.51
N ASP A 236 -21.23 -1.00 13.06
CA ASP A 236 -22.39 -1.49 13.81
C ASP A 236 -22.77 -0.62 15.02
N ARG A 237 -21.83 0.19 15.53
CA ARG A 237 -22.07 1.10 16.66
C ARG A 237 -22.75 2.40 16.26
N TYR A 238 -22.72 2.74 14.98
CA TYR A 238 -23.14 4.05 14.48
C TYR A 238 -24.40 4.00 13.64
N ASN A 239 -25.02 2.82 13.46
CA ASN A 239 -26.21 2.64 12.61
C ASN A 239 -26.01 3.30 11.24
N ILE A 240 -24.97 2.91 10.53
CA ILE A 240 -24.56 3.52 9.26
C ILE A 240 -25.19 2.75 8.10
N GLU A 241 -25.93 3.48 7.25
CA GLU A 241 -26.32 3.00 5.92
C GLU A 241 -25.26 3.47 4.91
N MET A 242 -24.66 2.56 4.14
CA MET A 242 -23.58 2.86 3.19
C MET A 242 -23.99 2.56 1.76
N ASN A 243 -23.64 3.48 0.85
CA ASN A 243 -23.79 3.32 -0.58
C ASN A 243 -22.45 3.65 -1.26
N ASP A 244 -21.93 2.72 -2.04
CA ASP A 244 -20.63 2.82 -2.68
C ASP A 244 -20.75 3.12 -4.15
N TYR A 245 -19.91 4.04 -4.64
CA TYR A 245 -19.83 4.47 -6.02
C TYR A 245 -18.39 4.49 -6.50
N SER A 246 -18.19 4.37 -7.79
CA SER A 246 -16.88 4.55 -8.41
C SER A 246 -17.00 5.49 -9.60
N THR A 247 -16.08 6.45 -9.67
CA THR A 247 -15.96 7.36 -10.82
C THR A 247 -14.90 6.90 -11.84
N TYR A 248 -14.44 5.64 -11.72
CA TYR A 248 -13.38 5.10 -12.55
C TYR A 248 -13.71 5.15 -14.03
N LYS A 249 -12.76 5.62 -14.85
CA LYS A 249 -12.88 5.80 -16.31
C LYS A 249 -14.05 6.70 -16.74
N GLY A 250 -14.48 7.63 -15.90
CA GLY A 250 -15.56 8.55 -16.24
C GLY A 250 -16.96 7.92 -16.28
N ILE A 251 -17.14 6.78 -15.63
CA ILE A 251 -18.41 6.08 -15.49
C ILE A 251 -18.77 6.01 -14.01
N ILE A 252 -19.98 6.42 -13.67
CA ILE A 252 -20.55 6.20 -12.33
C ILE A 252 -21.01 4.73 -12.26
N LYS A 253 -20.48 3.98 -11.30
CA LYS A 253 -20.96 2.64 -10.96
C LYS A 253 -21.40 2.64 -9.51
N GLU A 254 -22.60 2.19 -9.26
CA GLU A 254 -23.13 1.88 -7.93
C GLU A 254 -22.88 0.38 -7.67
N TYR A 255 -22.51 0.01 -6.43
CA TYR A 255 -22.19 -1.35 -6.02
C TYR A 255 -23.10 -1.83 -4.91
#